data_b271160acb14eda6c7f9460e2da8dbf8
#
_entry.id   b271160acb14eda6c7f9460e2da8dbf8
#
_cell.length_a   1.000
_cell.length_b   1.000
_cell.length_c   1.000
_cell.angle_alpha   90.00
_cell.angle_beta   90.00
_cell.angle_gamma   90.00
#
_symmetry.space_group_name_H-M   'P 1'
#
loop_
_entity.id
_entity.type
_entity.pdbx_description
1 polymer ?
#
loop_
_entity_poly.entity_id
_entity_poly.type
_entity_poly.pdbx_seq_one_letter_code
_entity_poly.pdbx_strand_id
1 'polypeptide(L)'
;MRDLQRTVVALRSALEQAHQDRQRETQDALSSAYNESQQIRATVGSLRTVLEQAQAEKELAVKSAVVSAQGEITQLRDTVTALRMSLERAAQEQADAVQALTTAHYAEIAQLHETIRALRTTLEAGA
;
A
#
# COMPACT_ATOMS: atom_id res chain seq x y z
N MET A 1 -87.27 -12.55 30.94
CA MET A 1 -87.00 -12.53 29.47
C MET A 1 -86.23 -11.32 29.04
N ARG A 2 -86.51 -10.13 29.56
CA ARG A 2 -85.78 -8.89 29.17
C ARG A 2 -84.30 -8.93 29.55
N ASP A 3 -83.96 -9.53 30.67
CA ASP A 3 -82.60 -9.58 31.16
C ASP A 3 -81.72 -10.54 30.32
N LEU A 4 -82.31 -11.67 29.89
CA LEU A 4 -81.65 -12.59 29.00
C LEU A 4 -81.37 -12.01 27.62
N GLN A 5 -82.35 -11.27 27.09
CA GLN A 5 -82.19 -10.57 25.83
C GLN A 5 -81.12 -9.49 25.89
N ARG A 6 -81.03 -8.71 26.96
CA ARG A 6 -79.98 -7.73 27.20
C ARG A 6 -78.60 -8.40 27.31
N THR A 7 -78.54 -9.53 27.98
CA THR A 7 -77.29 -10.31 28.10
C THR A 7 -76.84 -10.81 26.76
N VAL A 8 -77.73 -11.35 25.92
CA VAL A 8 -77.41 -11.83 24.57
C VAL A 8 -76.91 -10.70 23.70
N VAL A 9 -77.55 -9.52 23.73
CA VAL A 9 -77.15 -8.35 22.96
C VAL A 9 -75.77 -7.88 23.45
N ALA A 10 -75.53 -7.82 24.73
CA ALA A 10 -74.26 -7.41 25.31
C ALA A 10 -73.13 -8.38 24.93
N LEU A 11 -73.39 -9.69 24.96
CA LEU A 11 -72.44 -10.69 24.53
C LEU A 11 -72.12 -10.63 23.05
N ARG A 12 -73.12 -10.40 22.21
CA ARG A 12 -72.87 -10.18 20.76
C ARG A 12 -72.00 -8.97 20.50
N SER A 13 -72.33 -7.86 21.16
CA SER A 13 -71.58 -6.65 21.04
C SER A 13 -70.12 -6.83 21.49
N ALA A 14 -69.92 -7.50 22.60
CA ALA A 14 -68.59 -7.82 23.09
C ALA A 14 -67.80 -8.74 22.12
N LEU A 15 -68.47 -9.76 21.53
CA LEU A 15 -67.90 -10.65 20.56
C LEU A 15 -67.48 -9.90 19.26
N GLU A 16 -68.37 -9.06 18.78
CA GLU A 16 -68.09 -8.22 17.61
C GLU A 16 -66.91 -7.29 17.85
N GLN A 17 -66.86 -6.67 19.03
CA GLN A 17 -65.77 -5.82 19.43
C GLN A 17 -64.46 -6.56 19.53
N ALA A 18 -64.48 -7.74 20.16
CA ALA A 18 -63.30 -8.59 20.26
C ALA A 18 -62.81 -9.06 18.88
N HIS A 19 -63.74 -9.38 17.98
CA HIS A 19 -63.40 -9.78 16.62
C HIS A 19 -62.75 -8.64 15.83
N GLN A 20 -63.32 -7.46 15.93
CA GLN A 20 -62.74 -6.26 15.28
C GLN A 20 -61.36 -5.92 15.85
N ASP A 21 -61.20 -5.99 17.16
CA ASP A 21 -59.93 -5.73 17.81
C ASP A 21 -58.85 -6.73 17.34
N ARG A 22 -59.24 -8.02 17.25
CA ARG A 22 -58.35 -9.04 16.71
C ARG A 22 -57.96 -8.79 15.27
N GLN A 23 -58.88 -8.40 14.44
CA GLN A 23 -58.60 -8.04 13.04
C GLN A 23 -57.63 -6.87 12.95
N ARG A 24 -57.85 -5.83 13.74
CA ARG A 24 -56.93 -4.67 13.80
C ARG A 24 -55.54 -5.06 14.24
N GLU A 25 -55.42 -5.83 15.31
CA GLU A 25 -54.14 -6.31 15.82
C GLU A 25 -53.39 -7.14 14.78
N THR A 26 -54.13 -8.03 14.09
CA THR A 26 -53.53 -8.84 13.03
C THR A 26 -53.06 -7.98 11.85
N GLN A 27 -53.88 -7.02 11.44
CA GLN A 27 -53.54 -6.12 10.35
C GLN A 27 -52.36 -5.22 10.70
N ASP A 28 -52.35 -4.67 11.92
CA ASP A 28 -51.25 -3.85 12.41
C ASP A 28 -49.94 -4.65 12.48
N ALA A 29 -50.01 -5.90 12.98
CA ALA A 29 -48.88 -6.77 13.04
C ALA A 29 -48.33 -7.12 11.64
N LEU A 30 -49.21 -7.39 10.67
CA LEU A 30 -48.81 -7.68 9.30
C LEU A 30 -48.21 -6.44 8.63
N SER A 31 -48.79 -5.26 8.84
CA SER A 31 -48.26 -4.02 8.31
C SER A 31 -46.90 -3.67 8.89
N SER A 32 -46.75 -3.85 10.20
CA SER A 32 -45.49 -3.63 10.89
C SER A 32 -44.38 -4.60 10.39
N ALA A 33 -44.75 -5.88 10.29
CA ALA A 33 -43.81 -6.90 9.74
C ALA A 33 -43.41 -6.62 8.30
N TYR A 34 -44.37 -6.18 7.47
CA TYR A 34 -44.07 -5.80 6.09
C TYR A 34 -43.11 -4.61 6.03
N ASN A 35 -43.37 -3.57 6.84
CA ASN A 35 -42.51 -2.39 6.89
C ASN A 35 -41.10 -2.72 7.37
N GLU A 36 -41.00 -3.55 8.41
CA GLU A 36 -39.70 -4.04 8.90
C GLU A 36 -38.95 -4.82 7.82
N SER A 37 -39.66 -5.70 7.12
CA SER A 37 -39.08 -6.47 6.01
C SER A 37 -38.57 -5.57 4.90
N GLN A 38 -39.35 -4.55 4.52
CA GLN A 38 -38.92 -3.57 3.51
C GLN A 38 -37.71 -2.77 3.98
N GLN A 39 -37.69 -2.35 5.23
CA GLN A 39 -36.59 -1.61 5.81
C GLN A 39 -35.31 -2.46 5.85
N ILE A 40 -35.41 -3.73 6.24
CA ILE A 40 -34.29 -4.66 6.23
C ILE A 40 -33.75 -4.87 4.82
N ARG A 41 -34.65 -5.05 3.84
CA ARG A 41 -34.24 -5.19 2.43
C ARG A 41 -33.52 -3.95 1.91
N ALA A 42 -34.03 -2.76 2.25
CA ALA A 42 -33.39 -1.51 1.88
C ALA A 42 -32.00 -1.39 2.51
N THR A 43 -31.87 -1.76 3.78
CA THR A 43 -30.59 -1.77 4.50
C THR A 43 -29.60 -2.75 3.88
N VAL A 44 -30.06 -3.97 3.54
CA VAL A 44 -29.22 -4.98 2.86
C VAL A 44 -28.76 -4.45 1.50
N GLY A 45 -29.65 -3.81 0.74
CA GLY A 45 -29.30 -3.19 -0.54
C GLY A 45 -28.23 -2.11 -0.39
N SER A 46 -28.37 -1.23 0.60
CA SER A 46 -27.40 -0.19 0.90
C SER A 46 -26.06 -0.79 1.33
N LEU A 47 -26.07 -1.80 2.19
CA LEU A 47 -24.86 -2.48 2.63
C LEU A 47 -24.12 -3.17 1.48
N ARG A 48 -24.85 -3.79 0.56
CA ARG A 48 -24.25 -4.36 -0.66
C ARG A 48 -23.55 -3.31 -1.49
N THR A 49 -24.22 -2.19 -1.72
CA THR A 49 -23.65 -1.08 -2.48
C THR A 49 -22.38 -0.56 -1.82
N VAL A 50 -22.39 -0.36 -0.51
CA VAL A 50 -21.22 0.08 0.25
C VAL A 50 -20.09 -0.95 0.18
N LEU A 51 -20.41 -2.23 0.29
CA LEU A 51 -19.42 -3.32 0.18
C LEU A 51 -18.79 -3.37 -1.22
N GLU A 52 -19.60 -3.28 -2.26
CA GLU A 52 -19.10 -3.27 -3.64
C GLU A 52 -18.20 -2.07 -3.88
N GLN A 53 -18.59 -0.91 -3.38
CA GLN A 53 -17.79 0.30 -3.49
C GLN A 53 -16.48 0.18 -2.72
N ALA A 54 -16.52 -0.32 -1.49
CA ALA A 54 -15.33 -0.55 -0.68
C ALA A 54 -14.38 -1.56 -1.33
N GLN A 55 -14.93 -2.61 -1.93
CA GLN A 55 -14.15 -3.62 -2.67
C GLN A 55 -13.45 -2.99 -3.88
N ALA A 56 -14.18 -2.19 -4.65
CA ALA A 56 -13.63 -1.50 -5.82
C ALA A 56 -12.54 -0.51 -5.42
N GLU A 57 -12.76 0.26 -4.37
CA GLU A 57 -11.78 1.21 -3.82
C GLU A 57 -10.52 0.48 -3.33
N LYS A 58 -10.70 -0.64 -2.65
CA LYS A 58 -9.60 -1.49 -2.18
C LYS A 58 -8.76 -2.01 -3.35
N GLU A 59 -9.41 -2.52 -4.39
CA GLU A 59 -8.72 -3.03 -5.57
C GLU A 59 -7.92 -1.93 -6.28
N LEU A 60 -8.50 -0.74 -6.42
CA LEU A 60 -7.81 0.41 -7.00
C LEU A 60 -6.62 0.85 -6.13
N ALA A 61 -6.80 0.90 -4.81
CA ALA A 61 -5.74 1.27 -3.88
C ALA A 61 -4.57 0.28 -3.92
N VAL A 62 -4.87 -1.03 -3.94
CA VAL A 62 -3.84 -2.07 -4.05
C VAL A 62 -3.10 -1.96 -5.38
N LYS A 63 -3.82 -1.80 -6.47
CA LYS A 63 -3.24 -1.64 -7.81
C LYS A 63 -2.32 -0.44 -7.88
N SER A 64 -2.78 0.71 -7.37
CA SER A 64 -1.99 1.92 -7.31
C SER A 64 -0.73 1.76 -6.45
N ALA A 65 -0.86 1.12 -5.29
CA ALA A 65 0.27 0.86 -4.40
C ALA A 65 1.31 -0.07 -5.05
N VAL A 66 0.86 -1.12 -5.74
CA VAL A 66 1.74 -2.05 -6.45
C VAL A 66 2.48 -1.35 -7.57
N VAL A 67 1.79 -0.55 -8.39
CA VAL A 67 2.43 0.22 -9.47
C VAL A 67 3.47 1.19 -8.92
N SER A 68 3.13 1.90 -7.86
CA SER A 68 4.04 2.83 -7.19
C SER A 68 5.28 2.12 -6.64
N ALA A 69 5.08 0.99 -5.95
CA ALA A 69 6.17 0.19 -5.41
C ALA A 69 7.09 -0.37 -6.51
N GLN A 70 6.52 -0.83 -7.61
CA GLN A 70 7.30 -1.30 -8.76
C GLN A 70 8.12 -0.17 -9.38
N GLY A 71 7.53 1.02 -9.47
CA GLY A 71 8.23 2.21 -9.94
C GLY A 71 9.43 2.56 -9.05
N GLU A 72 9.25 2.53 -7.74
CA GLU A 72 10.32 2.75 -6.76
C GLU A 72 11.42 1.70 -6.87
N ILE A 73 11.04 0.43 -6.99
CA ILE A 73 12.01 -0.67 -7.15
C ILE A 73 12.85 -0.48 -8.40
N THR A 74 12.22 -0.14 -9.52
CA THR A 74 12.93 0.12 -10.78
C THR A 74 13.90 1.29 -10.63
N GLN A 75 13.45 2.38 -10.02
CA GLN A 75 14.27 3.56 -9.77
C GLN A 75 15.46 3.24 -8.86
N LEU A 76 15.23 2.47 -7.78
CA LEU A 76 16.29 2.05 -6.88
C LEU A 76 17.31 1.13 -7.58
N ARG A 77 16.85 0.22 -8.42
CA ARG A 77 17.74 -0.65 -9.21
C ARG A 77 18.60 0.16 -10.16
N ASP A 78 18.01 1.13 -10.84
CA ASP A 78 18.75 2.01 -11.74
C ASP A 78 19.80 2.83 -10.98
N THR A 79 19.43 3.34 -9.80
CA THR A 79 20.34 4.07 -8.92
C THR A 79 21.49 3.17 -8.45
N VAL A 80 21.22 1.94 -8.04
CA VAL A 80 22.24 0.99 -7.63
C VAL A 80 23.20 0.68 -8.79
N THR A 81 22.66 0.48 -9.98
CA THR A 81 23.48 0.25 -11.18
C THR A 81 24.37 1.44 -11.48
N ALA A 82 23.83 2.66 -11.44
CA ALA A 82 24.58 3.88 -11.65
C ALA A 82 25.70 4.07 -10.61
N LEU A 83 25.39 3.79 -9.33
CA LEU A 83 26.38 3.86 -8.25
C LEU A 83 27.50 2.83 -8.40
N ARG A 84 27.18 1.61 -8.82
CA ARG A 84 28.19 0.58 -9.11
C ARG A 84 29.12 1.02 -10.22
N MET A 85 28.55 1.55 -11.30
CA MET A 85 29.36 2.06 -12.41
C MET A 85 30.25 3.23 -11.98
N SER A 86 29.74 4.14 -11.15
CA SER A 86 30.52 5.24 -10.60
C SER A 86 31.64 4.74 -9.70
N LEU A 87 31.38 3.75 -8.85
CA LEU A 87 32.40 3.14 -7.99
C LEU A 87 33.48 2.43 -8.80
N GLU A 88 33.10 1.66 -9.79
CA GLU A 88 34.06 0.99 -10.68
C GLU A 88 34.95 1.98 -11.42
N ARG A 89 34.36 3.09 -11.91
CA ARG A 89 35.11 4.15 -12.55
C ARG A 89 36.08 4.82 -11.58
N ALA A 90 35.61 5.15 -10.38
CA ALA A 90 36.46 5.76 -9.36
C ALA A 90 37.60 4.84 -8.94
N ALA A 91 37.33 3.55 -8.78
CA ALA A 91 38.35 2.55 -8.47
C ALA A 91 39.40 2.43 -9.60
N GLN A 92 38.95 2.44 -10.85
CA GLN A 92 39.83 2.42 -12.01
C GLN A 92 40.69 3.68 -12.10
N GLU A 93 40.10 4.84 -11.92
CA GLU A 93 40.83 6.13 -11.90
C GLU A 93 41.86 6.17 -10.78
N GLN A 94 41.51 5.64 -9.60
CA GLN A 94 42.43 5.56 -8.47
C GLN A 94 43.59 4.60 -8.79
N ALA A 95 43.29 3.45 -9.35
CA ALA A 95 44.33 2.47 -9.76
C ALA A 95 45.28 3.07 -10.82
N ASP A 96 44.75 3.75 -11.80
CA ASP A 96 45.51 4.43 -12.85
C ASP A 96 46.40 5.54 -12.26
N ALA A 97 45.86 6.34 -11.34
CA ALA A 97 46.60 7.40 -10.68
C ALA A 97 47.77 6.84 -9.83
N VAL A 98 47.50 5.78 -9.07
CA VAL A 98 48.54 5.11 -8.28
C VAL A 98 49.62 4.52 -9.18
N GLN A 99 49.24 3.89 -10.28
CA GLN A 99 50.20 3.33 -11.23
C GLN A 99 51.04 4.40 -11.90
N ALA A 100 50.44 5.51 -12.29
CA ALA A 100 51.15 6.66 -12.88
C ALA A 100 52.17 7.25 -11.89
N LEU A 101 51.76 7.45 -10.62
CA LEU A 101 52.65 7.93 -9.56
C LEU A 101 53.81 6.95 -9.30
N THR A 102 53.50 5.66 -9.24
CA THR A 102 54.53 4.62 -9.03
C THR A 102 55.54 4.60 -10.16
N THR A 103 55.08 4.67 -11.41
CA THR A 103 55.92 4.72 -12.59
C THR A 103 56.80 5.96 -12.60
N ALA A 104 56.25 7.13 -12.33
CA ALA A 104 56.97 8.39 -12.24
C ALA A 104 58.03 8.37 -11.13
N HIS A 105 57.68 7.77 -9.98
CA HIS A 105 58.58 7.66 -8.84
C HIS A 105 59.78 6.75 -9.14
N TYR A 106 59.54 5.60 -9.76
CA TYR A 106 60.64 4.72 -10.21
C TYR A 106 61.50 5.38 -11.26
N ALA A 107 60.95 6.13 -12.19
CA ALA A 107 61.72 6.89 -13.18
C ALA A 107 62.62 7.93 -12.54
N GLU A 108 62.10 8.68 -11.53
CA GLU A 108 62.91 9.63 -10.78
C GLU A 108 64.04 8.96 -10.03
N ILE A 109 63.80 7.84 -9.35
CA ILE A 109 64.83 7.07 -8.64
C ILE A 109 65.89 6.60 -9.61
N ALA A 110 65.51 6.06 -10.76
CA ALA A 110 66.46 5.62 -11.79
C ALA A 110 67.33 6.78 -12.30
N GLN A 111 66.73 7.94 -12.51
CA GLN A 111 67.42 9.13 -12.94
C GLN A 111 68.39 9.63 -11.88
N LEU A 112 68.00 9.64 -10.62
CA LEU A 112 68.90 9.99 -9.48
C LEU A 112 70.07 9.02 -9.37
N HIS A 113 69.83 7.73 -9.55
CA HIS A 113 70.93 6.75 -9.54
C HIS A 113 71.94 6.97 -10.68
N GLU A 114 71.44 7.31 -11.90
CA GLU A 114 72.32 7.65 -13.01
C GLU A 114 73.13 8.91 -12.73
N THR A 115 72.52 9.93 -12.14
CA THR A 115 73.19 11.17 -11.74
C THR A 115 74.29 10.89 -10.71
N ILE A 116 73.99 10.06 -9.71
CA ILE A 116 74.98 9.67 -8.70
C ILE A 116 76.15 8.93 -9.31
N ARG A 117 75.90 8.01 -10.24
CA ARG A 117 76.97 7.27 -10.96
C ARG A 117 77.83 8.21 -11.79
N ALA A 118 77.20 9.15 -12.52
CA ALA A 118 77.88 10.13 -13.32
C ALA A 118 78.81 11.05 -12.46
N LEU A 119 78.30 11.49 -11.31
CA LEU A 119 79.05 12.29 -10.36
C LEU A 119 80.26 11.50 -9.78
N ARG A 120 80.05 10.23 -9.41
CA ARG A 120 81.13 9.37 -8.95
C ARG A 120 82.22 9.21 -9.99
N THR A 121 81.81 8.92 -11.21
CA THR A 121 82.77 8.78 -12.32
C THR A 121 83.56 10.04 -12.56
N THR A 122 82.88 11.21 -12.51
CA THR A 122 83.56 12.50 -12.67
C THR A 122 84.56 12.76 -11.52
N LEU A 123 84.14 12.50 -10.27
CA LEU A 123 85.04 12.61 -9.13
C LEU A 123 86.27 11.69 -9.18
N GLU A 124 86.06 10.42 -9.56
CA GLU A 124 87.15 9.45 -9.70
C GLU A 124 88.08 9.84 -10.84
N ALA A 125 87.56 10.35 -11.94
CA ALA A 125 88.37 10.80 -13.06
C ALA A 125 89.18 12.07 -12.75
N GLY A 126 88.65 12.95 -11.82
CA GLY A 126 89.29 14.18 -11.44
C GLY A 126 90.38 14.01 -10.33
N ALA A 127 90.38 12.83 -9.73
CA ALA A 127 91.41 12.51 -8.74
C ALA A 127 92.65 12.02 -9.46
#